data_37955c6f8fe03557af3e99da9d08f975
#
_entry.id   37955c6f8fe03557af3e99da9d08f975
#
_cell.length_a   1.000
_cell.length_b   1.000
_cell.length_c   1.000
_cell.angle_alpha   90.00
_cell.angle_beta   90.00
_cell.angle_gamma   90.00
#
_symmetry.space_group_name_H-M   'P 1'
#
loop_
_entity.id
_entity.type
_entity.pdbx_description
1 polymer ?
#
loop_
_entity_poly.entity_id
_entity_poly.type
_entity_poly.pdbx_seq_one_letter_code
_entity_poly.pdbx_strand_id
1 'polypeptide(L)'
;MRNAMLEALYDLASSNHDVMLLTADLGYGVFEKFEEMYSDQFLNIGVAEQNMMGVATGLALEGKIIFTYSIGNFPTLRCLEQIRNDACYHDLNINIIASGGGYSYGGLGMSHHATEDLSFMRALPGITIVAPSTEWEAKNAVTCLAEQQNVGYLRIDKSKVISNKNYNTFKLGKSITLRKGDD
;
A
#
# COMPACT_ATOMS: atom_id res chain seq x y z
N MET A 1 -8.05 9.73 0.99
CA MET A 1 -7.18 8.72 0.33
C MET A 1 -7.53 7.28 0.70
N ARG A 2 -7.71 6.94 2.00
CA ARG A 2 -8.03 5.56 2.40
C ARG A 2 -9.26 4.97 1.69
N ASN A 3 -10.36 5.71 1.61
CA ASN A 3 -11.57 5.22 0.94
C ASN A 3 -11.35 5.01 -0.57
N ALA A 4 -10.61 5.89 -1.23
CA ALA A 4 -10.29 5.75 -2.66
C ALA A 4 -9.37 4.55 -2.93
N MET A 5 -8.42 4.28 -2.04
CA MET A 5 -7.61 3.05 -2.07
C MET A 5 -8.50 1.81 -1.91
N LEU A 6 -9.43 1.85 -0.94
CA LEU A 6 -10.34 0.74 -0.69
C LEU A 6 -11.26 0.47 -1.88
N GLU A 7 -11.82 1.51 -2.51
CA GLU A 7 -12.60 1.37 -3.75
C GLU A 7 -11.82 0.66 -4.85
N ALA A 8 -10.53 1.02 -5.04
CA ALA A 8 -9.69 0.34 -6.02
C ALA A 8 -9.45 -1.14 -5.67
N LEU A 9 -9.29 -1.47 -4.40
CA LEU A 9 -9.18 -2.87 -3.95
C LEU A 9 -10.46 -3.66 -4.22
N TYR A 10 -11.64 -3.06 -4.01
CA TYR A 10 -12.92 -3.70 -4.38
C TYR A 10 -13.01 -3.95 -5.89
N ASP A 11 -12.67 -2.95 -6.69
CA ASP A 11 -12.68 -3.07 -8.16
C ASP A 11 -11.74 -4.20 -8.62
N LEU A 12 -10.54 -4.29 -8.05
CA LEU A 12 -9.57 -5.35 -8.35
C LEU A 12 -10.05 -6.73 -7.89
N ALA A 13 -10.47 -6.88 -6.64
CA ALA A 13 -10.91 -8.15 -6.09
C ALA A 13 -12.14 -8.71 -6.82
N SER A 14 -13.05 -7.83 -7.28
CA SER A 14 -14.25 -8.24 -8.04
C SER A 14 -13.92 -8.82 -9.41
N SER A 15 -12.79 -8.42 -10.01
CA SER A 15 -12.40 -8.81 -11.37
C SER A 15 -11.25 -9.82 -11.41
N ASN A 16 -10.52 -10.01 -10.31
CA ASN A 16 -9.38 -10.89 -10.24
C ASN A 16 -9.27 -11.61 -8.89
N HIS A 17 -9.51 -12.92 -8.90
CA HIS A 17 -9.43 -13.79 -7.72
C HIS A 17 -8.01 -14.03 -7.19
N ASP A 18 -6.98 -13.59 -7.91
CA ASP A 18 -5.61 -13.68 -7.43
C ASP A 18 -5.21 -12.49 -6.56
N VAL A 19 -6.03 -11.44 -6.51
CA VAL A 19 -5.83 -10.30 -5.60
C VAL A 19 -6.21 -10.69 -4.18
N MET A 20 -5.29 -10.48 -3.24
CA MET A 20 -5.51 -10.76 -1.82
C MET A 20 -5.13 -9.56 -0.94
N LEU A 21 -5.93 -9.33 0.09
CA LEU A 21 -5.68 -8.32 1.11
C LEU A 21 -5.32 -9.00 2.43
N LEU A 22 -4.13 -8.69 2.96
CA LEU A 22 -3.64 -9.18 4.25
C LEU A 22 -3.57 -8.03 5.25
N THR A 23 -4.02 -8.28 6.48
CA THR A 23 -3.90 -7.33 7.59
C THR A 23 -3.23 -7.97 8.80
N ALA A 24 -2.68 -7.15 9.68
CA ALA A 24 -2.11 -7.57 10.95
C ALA A 24 -2.93 -7.01 12.12
N ASP A 25 -4.17 -7.47 12.22
CA ASP A 25 -5.15 -7.07 13.23
C ASP A 25 -5.39 -5.55 13.29
N LEU A 26 -5.41 -4.92 12.12
CA LEU A 26 -5.65 -3.49 11.92
C LEU A 26 -6.65 -3.25 10.79
N GLY A 27 -7.27 -2.06 10.80
CA GLY A 27 -8.26 -1.70 9.79
C GLY A 27 -9.70 -1.87 10.27
N TYR A 28 -9.94 -1.83 11.56
CA TYR A 28 -11.29 -1.81 12.16
C TYR A 28 -12.15 -0.68 11.59
N GLY A 29 -13.39 -1.00 11.24
CA GLY A 29 -14.30 -0.09 10.56
C GLY A 29 -13.91 0.21 9.10
N VAL A 30 -13.02 -0.59 8.51
CA VAL A 30 -12.51 -0.38 7.14
C VAL A 30 -12.69 -1.60 6.25
N PHE A 31 -12.34 -2.80 6.75
CA PHE A 31 -12.24 -4.00 5.92
C PHE A 31 -13.33 -5.05 6.17
N GLU A 32 -14.22 -4.86 7.12
CA GLU A 32 -15.27 -5.83 7.45
C GLU A 32 -16.14 -6.17 6.23
N LYS A 33 -16.50 -5.14 5.44
CA LYS A 33 -17.24 -5.34 4.21
C LYS A 33 -16.43 -6.05 3.14
N PHE A 34 -15.10 -5.81 3.07
CA PHE A 34 -14.22 -6.52 2.14
C PHE A 34 -14.12 -8.00 2.52
N GLU A 35 -13.91 -8.28 3.79
CA GLU A 35 -13.89 -9.64 4.34
C GLU A 35 -15.20 -10.38 4.09
N GLU A 36 -16.36 -9.72 4.31
CA GLU A 36 -17.69 -10.31 4.04
C GLU A 36 -17.89 -10.66 2.56
N MET A 37 -17.47 -9.76 1.64
CA MET A 37 -17.69 -9.93 0.20
C MET A 37 -16.65 -10.83 -0.48
N TYR A 38 -15.41 -10.85 0.02
CA TYR A 38 -14.25 -11.50 -0.58
C TYR A 38 -13.47 -12.32 0.46
N SER A 39 -14.14 -13.18 1.21
CA SER A 39 -13.55 -13.96 2.31
C SER A 39 -12.33 -14.79 1.88
N ASP A 40 -12.34 -15.34 0.66
CA ASP A 40 -11.23 -16.13 0.11
C ASP A 40 -10.05 -15.26 -0.37
N GLN A 41 -10.24 -13.94 -0.42
CA GLN A 41 -9.24 -12.95 -0.82
C GLN A 41 -8.81 -12.05 0.35
N PHE A 42 -9.24 -12.38 1.58
CA PHE A 42 -8.90 -11.64 2.78
C PHE A 42 -8.28 -12.55 3.84
N LEU A 43 -7.23 -12.05 4.51
CA LEU A 43 -6.59 -12.79 5.59
C LEU A 43 -6.09 -11.84 6.69
N ASN A 44 -6.59 -12.04 7.90
CA ASN A 44 -6.04 -11.37 9.09
C ASN A 44 -5.03 -12.29 9.79
N ILE A 45 -3.78 -11.86 9.82
CA ILE A 45 -2.64 -12.64 10.39
C ILE A 45 -2.51 -12.45 11.91
N GLY A 46 -3.31 -11.56 12.51
CA GLY A 46 -3.11 -11.11 13.88
C GLY A 46 -1.97 -10.09 13.99
N VAL A 47 -1.64 -9.68 15.21
CA VAL A 47 -0.59 -8.66 15.47
C VAL A 47 0.80 -9.25 15.24
N ALA A 48 1.10 -9.58 13.97
CA ALA A 48 2.33 -10.28 13.57
C ALA A 48 2.78 -9.85 12.17
N GLU A 49 3.20 -8.60 12.01
CA GLU A 49 3.48 -8.01 10.70
C GLU A 49 4.65 -8.66 9.96
N GLN A 50 5.68 -9.15 10.69
CA GLN A 50 6.76 -9.93 10.06
C GLN A 50 6.23 -11.25 9.50
N ASN A 51 5.36 -11.94 10.23
CA ASN A 51 4.68 -13.14 9.73
C ASN A 51 3.73 -12.82 8.55
N MET A 52 3.05 -11.67 8.58
CA MET A 52 2.24 -11.20 7.47
C MET A 52 3.08 -11.08 6.18
N MET A 53 4.30 -10.54 6.27
CA MET A 53 5.20 -10.46 5.11
C MET A 53 5.67 -11.84 4.65
N GLY A 54 5.96 -12.77 5.55
CA GLY A 54 6.29 -14.15 5.20
C GLY A 54 5.15 -14.88 4.49
N VAL A 55 3.92 -14.75 5.00
CA VAL A 55 2.71 -15.31 4.36
C VAL A 55 2.46 -14.64 2.99
N ALA A 56 2.59 -13.31 2.92
CA ALA A 56 2.49 -12.56 1.66
C ALA A 56 3.48 -13.08 0.61
N THR A 57 4.72 -13.33 1.02
CA THR A 57 5.76 -13.90 0.16
C THR A 57 5.36 -15.27 -0.38
N GLY A 58 4.92 -16.18 0.49
CA GLY A 58 4.49 -17.52 0.07
C GLY A 58 3.33 -17.48 -0.93
N LEU A 59 2.31 -16.65 -0.66
CA LEU A 59 1.17 -16.48 -1.56
C LEU A 59 1.57 -15.84 -2.90
N ALA A 60 2.48 -14.86 -2.89
CA ALA A 60 2.96 -14.22 -4.11
C ALA A 60 3.82 -15.16 -4.98
N LEU A 61 4.58 -16.07 -4.36
CA LEU A 61 5.31 -17.13 -5.07
C LEU A 61 4.35 -18.10 -5.78
N GLU A 62 3.14 -18.29 -5.25
CA GLU A 62 2.05 -19.07 -5.88
C GLU A 62 1.23 -18.25 -6.89
N GLY A 63 1.70 -17.05 -7.26
CA GLY A 63 1.10 -16.22 -8.31
C GLY A 63 0.02 -15.25 -7.83
N LYS A 64 -0.18 -15.08 -6.52
CA LYS A 64 -1.15 -14.10 -6.01
C LYS A 64 -0.59 -12.68 -6.07
N ILE A 65 -1.50 -11.71 -6.23
CA ILE A 65 -1.24 -10.27 -6.14
C ILE A 65 -1.60 -9.81 -4.73
N ILE A 66 -0.59 -9.51 -3.94
CA ILE A 66 -0.79 -9.27 -2.51
C ILE A 66 -0.82 -7.79 -2.18
N PHE A 67 -1.80 -7.39 -1.41
CA PHE A 67 -1.84 -6.12 -0.70
C PHE A 67 -1.76 -6.39 0.80
N THR A 68 -0.77 -5.81 1.48
CA THR A 68 -0.69 -5.81 2.94
C THR A 68 -1.09 -4.44 3.47
N TYR A 69 -1.77 -4.37 4.61
CA TYR A 69 -2.19 -3.12 5.21
C TYR A 69 -1.88 -3.06 6.69
N SER A 70 -1.22 -1.99 7.12
CA SER A 70 -1.03 -1.64 8.52
C SER A 70 -0.71 -0.15 8.71
N ILE A 71 -0.47 0.28 9.98
CA ILE A 71 -0.06 1.64 10.31
C ILE A 71 1.43 1.83 10.02
N GLY A 72 1.74 2.88 9.29
CA GLY A 72 3.04 3.41 8.89
C GLY A 72 4.27 2.57 9.19
N ASN A 73 4.66 2.55 10.45
CA ASN A 73 5.92 1.91 10.89
C ASN A 73 5.86 0.38 10.99
N PHE A 74 4.67 -0.17 11.21
CA PHE A 74 4.50 -1.60 11.47
C PHE A 74 4.71 -2.47 10.22
N PRO A 75 4.13 -2.15 9.03
CA PRO A 75 4.35 -2.96 7.85
C PRO A 75 5.67 -2.62 7.13
N THR A 76 6.45 -1.67 7.63
CA THR A 76 7.68 -1.18 7.00
C THR A 76 8.92 -1.45 7.84
N LEU A 77 9.26 -0.59 8.79
CA LEU A 77 10.50 -0.72 9.58
C LEU A 77 10.58 -2.05 10.34
N ARG A 78 9.47 -2.50 10.93
CA ARG A 78 9.39 -3.79 11.63
C ARG A 78 9.65 -4.99 10.72
N CYS A 79 9.26 -4.89 9.43
CA CYS A 79 9.34 -5.96 8.45
C CYS A 79 10.44 -5.75 7.41
N LEU A 80 11.38 -4.83 7.65
CA LEU A 80 12.34 -4.39 6.63
C LEU A 80 13.20 -5.54 6.09
N GLU A 81 13.58 -6.47 6.96
CA GLU A 81 14.33 -7.66 6.56
C GLU A 81 13.51 -8.56 5.61
N GLN A 82 12.28 -8.88 5.98
CA GLN A 82 11.38 -9.70 5.17
C GLN A 82 11.06 -9.02 3.83
N ILE A 83 10.81 -7.72 3.84
CA ILE A 83 10.60 -6.95 2.60
C ILE A 83 11.81 -7.07 1.68
N ARG A 84 13.02 -6.89 2.23
CA ARG A 84 14.26 -6.94 1.46
C ARG A 84 14.57 -8.34 0.94
N ASN A 85 14.57 -9.33 1.84
CA ASN A 85 15.11 -10.67 1.56
C ASN A 85 14.08 -11.59 0.92
N ASP A 86 12.79 -11.44 1.29
CA ASP A 86 11.75 -12.35 0.82
C ASP A 86 10.96 -11.72 -0.34
N ALA A 87 10.53 -10.47 -0.22
CA ALA A 87 9.72 -9.83 -1.25
C ALA A 87 10.54 -9.24 -2.40
N CYS A 88 11.52 -8.35 -2.11
CA CYS A 88 12.30 -7.66 -3.14
C CYS A 88 13.28 -8.60 -3.86
N TYR A 89 13.94 -9.50 -3.14
CA TYR A 89 14.92 -10.43 -3.74
C TYR A 89 14.29 -11.37 -4.76
N HIS A 90 13.00 -11.68 -4.61
CA HIS A 90 12.24 -12.54 -5.51
C HIS A 90 11.37 -11.78 -6.52
N ASP A 91 11.47 -10.45 -6.57
CA ASP A 91 10.67 -9.57 -7.48
C ASP A 91 9.16 -9.85 -7.40
N LEU A 92 8.61 -10.02 -6.20
CA LEU A 92 7.23 -10.44 -5.99
C LEU A 92 6.25 -9.29 -6.09
N ASN A 93 5.04 -9.57 -6.60
CA ASN A 93 3.93 -8.60 -6.61
C ASN A 93 3.30 -8.49 -5.22
N ILE A 94 4.00 -7.82 -4.31
CA ILE A 94 3.54 -7.51 -2.95
C ILE A 94 3.48 -6.02 -2.77
N ASN A 95 2.28 -5.49 -2.51
CA ASN A 95 1.99 -4.07 -2.39
C ASN A 95 1.72 -3.71 -0.93
N ILE A 96 2.69 -3.06 -0.31
CA ILE A 96 2.66 -2.69 1.10
C ILE A 96 1.93 -1.36 1.27
N ILE A 97 0.73 -1.38 1.84
CA ILE A 97 -0.04 -0.18 2.14
C ILE A 97 0.24 0.23 3.58
N ALA A 98 0.90 1.38 3.74
CA ALA A 98 1.16 1.98 5.02
C ALA A 98 0.26 3.20 5.25
N SER A 99 -0.60 3.12 6.25
CA SER A 99 -1.49 4.23 6.62
C SER A 99 -0.80 5.17 7.60
N GLY A 100 -0.78 6.47 7.28
CA GLY A 100 -0.29 7.52 8.16
C GLY A 100 1.21 7.75 8.10
N GLY A 101 1.67 8.53 7.11
CA GLY A 101 3.04 8.97 7.00
C GLY A 101 3.41 10.07 8.01
N GLY A 102 4.70 10.23 8.29
CA GLY A 102 5.22 11.27 9.19
C GLY A 102 4.59 11.19 10.57
N TYR A 103 4.02 12.29 11.01
CA TYR A 103 3.37 12.45 12.32
C TYR A 103 1.84 12.29 12.30
N SER A 104 1.27 11.65 11.30
CA SER A 104 -0.20 11.48 11.19
C SER A 104 -0.85 10.82 12.42
N TYR A 105 -0.10 10.03 13.17
CA TYR A 105 -0.50 9.42 14.43
C TYR A 105 0.15 10.06 15.66
N GLY A 106 0.48 11.35 15.60
CA GLY A 106 1.27 12.10 16.60
C GLY A 106 1.02 11.75 18.06
N GLY A 107 -0.24 11.73 18.51
CA GLY A 107 -0.62 11.44 19.90
C GLY A 107 -0.33 10.01 20.37
N LEU A 108 -0.07 9.07 19.46
CA LEU A 108 0.28 7.67 19.78
C LEU A 108 1.79 7.45 19.98
N GLY A 109 2.58 8.49 19.74
CA GLY A 109 4.01 8.49 19.99
C GLY A 109 4.86 7.82 18.90
N MET A 110 6.14 7.70 19.19
CA MET A 110 7.20 7.32 18.27
C MET A 110 6.97 5.98 17.55
N SER A 111 6.38 5.01 18.22
CA SER A 111 6.09 3.70 17.62
C SER A 111 5.14 3.75 16.42
N HIS A 112 4.35 4.81 16.31
CA HIS A 112 3.38 5.03 15.22
C HIS A 112 3.84 6.08 14.22
N HIS A 113 4.95 6.77 14.47
CA HIS A 113 5.49 7.75 13.55
C HIS A 113 6.20 7.05 12.37
N ALA A 114 6.01 7.56 11.17
CA ALA A 114 6.66 7.07 9.96
C ALA A 114 7.37 8.24 9.27
N THR A 115 8.43 8.74 9.90
CA THR A 115 9.22 9.88 9.44
C THR A 115 10.34 9.48 8.50
N GLU A 116 10.89 8.28 8.66
CA GLU A 116 12.02 7.76 7.89
C GLU A 116 11.63 6.75 6.81
N ASP A 117 10.34 6.38 6.74
CA ASP A 117 9.83 5.30 5.90
C ASP A 117 10.23 5.42 4.42
N LEU A 118 10.09 6.61 3.83
CA LEU A 118 10.50 6.84 2.44
C LEU A 118 12.01 6.66 2.24
N SER A 119 12.83 6.98 3.25
CA SER A 119 14.28 6.88 3.17
C SER A 119 14.75 5.44 3.15
N PHE A 120 14.32 4.61 4.10
CA PHE A 120 14.76 3.22 4.14
C PHE A 120 14.07 2.34 3.08
N MET A 121 12.80 2.60 2.72
CA MET A 121 12.16 1.89 1.62
C MET A 121 12.84 2.21 0.29
N ARG A 122 13.26 3.46 0.08
CA ARG A 122 14.01 3.85 -1.13
C ARG A 122 15.37 3.17 -1.26
N ALA A 123 15.96 2.72 -0.16
CA ALA A 123 17.24 2.00 -0.18
C ALA A 123 17.11 0.55 -0.68
N LEU A 124 15.90 0.00 -0.72
CA LEU A 124 15.66 -1.37 -1.18
C LEU A 124 15.66 -1.42 -2.72
N PRO A 125 16.36 -2.40 -3.33
CA PRO A 125 16.38 -2.53 -4.78
C PRO A 125 15.03 -3.01 -5.33
N GLY A 126 14.65 -2.52 -6.50
CA GLY A 126 13.47 -2.98 -7.22
C GLY A 126 12.11 -2.49 -6.69
N ILE A 127 12.07 -1.76 -5.57
CA ILE A 127 10.80 -1.31 -4.99
C ILE A 127 10.25 -0.07 -5.71
N THR A 128 8.94 -0.07 -5.92
CA THR A 128 8.20 1.11 -6.40
C THR A 128 7.55 1.84 -5.25
N ILE A 129 7.90 3.10 -5.03
CA ILE A 129 7.37 3.91 -3.92
C ILE A 129 6.38 4.94 -4.45
N VAL A 130 5.17 4.95 -3.88
CA VAL A 130 4.11 5.90 -4.20
C VAL A 130 3.59 6.56 -2.93
N ALA A 131 3.66 7.89 -2.89
CA ALA A 131 3.07 8.71 -1.83
C ALA A 131 2.07 9.68 -2.47
N PRO A 132 0.80 9.25 -2.71
CA PRO A 132 -0.19 10.05 -3.39
C PRO A 132 -0.56 11.29 -2.57
N SER A 133 -0.86 12.39 -3.23
CA SER A 133 -1.31 13.63 -2.62
C SER A 133 -2.84 13.80 -2.68
N THR A 134 -3.53 13.05 -3.55
CA THR A 134 -4.97 13.13 -3.77
C THR A 134 -5.64 11.77 -3.73
N GLU A 135 -6.97 11.75 -3.55
CA GLU A 135 -7.77 10.52 -3.61
C GLU A 135 -7.71 9.87 -5.00
N TRP A 136 -7.68 10.69 -6.05
CA TRP A 136 -7.54 10.20 -7.43
C TRP A 136 -6.20 9.49 -7.66
N GLU A 137 -5.10 10.07 -7.17
CA GLU A 137 -3.78 9.43 -7.25
C GLU A 137 -3.73 8.14 -6.43
N ALA A 138 -4.33 8.12 -5.23
CA ALA A 138 -4.36 6.93 -4.38
C ALA A 138 -5.11 5.76 -5.05
N LYS A 139 -6.27 6.03 -5.67
CA LYS A 139 -7.04 5.02 -6.41
C LYS A 139 -6.24 4.46 -7.59
N ASN A 140 -5.69 5.32 -8.43
CA ASN A 140 -4.91 4.88 -9.60
C ASN A 140 -3.60 4.19 -9.22
N ALA A 141 -2.95 4.60 -8.12
CA ALA A 141 -1.74 3.96 -7.63
C ALA A 141 -1.97 2.48 -7.28
N VAL A 142 -3.09 2.15 -6.62
CA VAL A 142 -3.44 0.75 -6.30
C VAL A 142 -3.53 -0.10 -7.56
N THR A 143 -4.25 0.39 -8.58
CA THR A 143 -4.39 -0.32 -9.85
C THR A 143 -3.04 -0.49 -10.56
N CYS A 144 -2.25 0.58 -10.65
CA CYS A 144 -0.93 0.50 -11.29
C CYS A 144 0.04 -0.44 -10.55
N LEU A 145 -0.01 -0.46 -9.21
CA LEU A 145 0.83 -1.34 -8.42
C LEU A 145 0.43 -2.81 -8.57
N ALA A 146 -0.86 -3.12 -8.69
CA ALA A 146 -1.33 -4.47 -8.95
C ALA A 146 -0.81 -5.06 -10.28
N GLU A 147 -0.58 -4.20 -11.27
CA GLU A 147 -0.09 -4.58 -12.60
C GLU A 147 1.43 -4.78 -12.68
N GLN A 148 2.17 -4.39 -11.63
CA GLN A 148 3.63 -4.50 -11.62
C GLN A 148 4.09 -5.88 -11.12
N GLN A 149 5.26 -6.32 -11.59
CA GLN A 149 5.91 -7.56 -11.15
C GLN A 149 7.07 -7.26 -10.18
N ASN A 150 6.82 -6.39 -9.21
CA ASN A 150 7.80 -6.01 -8.19
C ASN A 150 7.09 -5.54 -6.93
N VAL A 151 7.86 -5.29 -5.88
CA VAL A 151 7.32 -4.78 -4.61
C VAL A 151 6.87 -3.33 -4.76
N GLY A 152 5.62 -3.06 -4.35
CA GLY A 152 5.06 -1.72 -4.23
C GLY A 152 5.03 -1.26 -2.78
N TYR A 153 5.32 0.02 -2.54
CA TYR A 153 5.08 0.68 -1.27
C TYR A 153 4.15 1.86 -1.48
N LEU A 154 2.94 1.78 -0.95
CA LEU A 154 1.91 2.82 -1.03
C LEU A 154 1.71 3.46 0.33
N ARG A 155 2.23 4.68 0.50
CA ARG A 155 2.07 5.48 1.70
C ARG A 155 0.83 6.36 1.59
N ILE A 156 -0.24 6.02 2.30
CA ILE A 156 -1.47 6.82 2.32
C ILE A 156 -1.57 7.67 3.58
N ASP A 157 -2.14 8.85 3.44
CA ASP A 157 -2.46 9.72 4.57
C ASP A 157 -3.95 9.64 4.94
N LYS A 158 -4.27 10.06 6.15
CA LYS A 158 -5.66 10.23 6.65
C LYS A 158 -6.36 11.46 6.06
N SER A 159 -5.62 12.40 5.49
CA SER A 159 -6.16 13.62 4.91
C SER A 159 -7.10 13.34 3.74
N LYS A 160 -8.18 14.11 3.69
CA LYS A 160 -9.08 14.15 2.51
C LYS A 160 -8.64 15.32 1.63
N VAL A 161 -7.83 15.04 0.62
CA VAL A 161 -7.50 16.01 -0.41
C VAL A 161 -8.23 15.63 -1.69
N ILE A 162 -9.29 16.35 -1.98
CA ILE A 162 -10.06 16.19 -3.22
C ILE A 162 -9.34 17.00 -4.29
N SER A 163 -8.92 16.37 -5.37
CA SER A 163 -8.47 17.08 -6.55
C SER A 163 -9.67 17.60 -7.33
N ASN A 164 -9.77 18.91 -7.50
CA ASN A 164 -10.76 19.54 -8.37
C ASN A 164 -10.32 19.55 -9.84
N LYS A 165 -9.17 18.95 -10.18
CA LYS A 165 -8.67 18.86 -11.55
C LYS A 165 -8.87 17.45 -12.07
N ASN A 166 -9.59 17.32 -13.16
CA ASN A 166 -9.65 16.09 -13.93
C ASN A 166 -8.33 15.92 -14.68
N TYR A 167 -7.48 15.05 -14.18
CA TYR A 167 -6.32 14.59 -14.92
C TYR A 167 -6.73 13.40 -15.80
N ASN A 168 -6.42 13.47 -17.08
CA ASN A 168 -6.89 12.47 -18.05
C ASN A 168 -6.15 11.14 -17.95
N THR A 169 -4.94 11.12 -17.39
CA THR A 169 -4.11 9.90 -17.29
C THR A 169 -3.24 9.93 -16.04
N PHE A 170 -3.19 8.81 -15.34
CA PHE A 170 -2.21 8.54 -14.29
C PHE A 170 -1.15 7.59 -14.86
N LYS A 171 0.11 7.91 -14.64
CA LYS A 171 1.23 7.03 -14.98
C LYS A 171 2.33 7.18 -13.95
N LEU A 172 2.71 6.06 -13.32
CA LEU A 172 3.82 6.03 -12.38
C LEU A 172 5.11 6.52 -13.05
N GLY A 173 5.89 7.32 -12.31
CA GLY A 173 7.14 7.90 -12.80
C GLY A 173 6.96 9.07 -13.79
N LYS A 174 5.74 9.55 -14.03
CA LYS A 174 5.46 10.75 -14.85
C LYS A 174 4.93 11.88 -13.98
N SER A 175 5.54 13.05 -14.12
CA SER A 175 5.06 14.27 -13.46
C SER A 175 3.79 14.82 -14.09
N ILE A 176 2.94 15.41 -13.27
CA ILE A 176 1.79 16.20 -13.70
C ILE A 176 2.09 17.67 -13.41
N THR A 177 2.03 18.52 -14.42
CA THR A 177 2.24 19.96 -14.23
C THR A 177 1.00 20.57 -13.58
N LEU A 178 1.07 20.92 -12.32
CA LEU A 178 0.00 21.56 -11.56
C LEU A 178 -0.13 23.05 -11.88
N ARG A 179 0.98 23.72 -12.10
CA ARG A 179 1.10 25.14 -12.40
C ARG A 179 2.30 25.37 -13.32
N LYS A 180 2.08 26.12 -14.40
CA LYS A 180 3.20 26.59 -15.24
C LYS A 180 3.93 27.73 -14.53
N GLY A 181 5.27 27.76 -14.60
CA GLY A 181 6.09 28.90 -14.27
C GLY A 181 6.17 29.87 -15.46
N ASP A 182 6.66 31.06 -15.17
CA ASP A 182 6.85 32.14 -16.18
C ASP A 182 8.35 32.34 -16.46
N ASP A 183 9.23 31.43 -15.99
CA ASP A 183 10.71 31.53 -16.12
C ASP A 183 11.20 30.78 -17.36
#